data_0109956ec8b0a88ca1d52b53f03f7ea7
#
_entry.id   0109956ec8b0a88ca1d52b53f03f7ea7
#
_cell.length_a   1.000
_cell.length_b   1.000
_cell.length_c   1.000
_cell.angle_alpha   90.00
_cell.angle_beta   90.00
_cell.angle_gamma   90.00
#
_symmetry.space_group_name_H-M   'P 1'
#
loop_
_entity.id
_entity.type
_entity.pdbx_description
1 polymer ?
#
loop_
_entity_poly.entity_id
_entity_poly.type
_entity_poly.pdbx_seq_one_letter_code
_entity_poly.pdbx_strand_id
1 'polypeptide(L)'
;MVIILLGARYAYSRESFHNANLYEKYQQINRESFDAKLPYVSVSWSDLSAQNTDGVTSFDDADRPVAIELDRQRITSEGDLRAVLRHEACHVSVGEKVAHGSAWQRCMDRFLD
;
A
#
# COMPACT_ATOMS: atom_id res chain seq x y z
N MET A 1 -4.16 22.69 -29.47
CA MET A 1 -3.84 21.25 -29.60
C MET A 1 -2.93 20.79 -28.49
N VAL A 2 -1.76 21.44 -28.29
CA VAL A 2 -0.82 21.02 -27.24
C VAL A 2 -1.44 21.13 -25.83
N ILE A 3 -2.19 22.19 -25.57
CA ILE A 3 -2.84 22.42 -24.28
C ILE A 3 -3.87 21.34 -23.99
N ILE A 4 -4.65 20.93 -25.01
CA ILE A 4 -5.64 19.87 -24.87
C ILE A 4 -4.95 18.54 -24.53
N LEU A 5 -3.83 18.24 -25.18
CA LEU A 5 -3.07 17.01 -24.92
C LEU A 5 -2.52 16.99 -23.49
N LEU A 6 -2.03 18.13 -22.99
CA LEU A 6 -1.55 18.21 -21.61
C LEU A 6 -2.69 18.00 -20.62
N GLY A 7 -3.86 18.57 -20.87
CA GLY A 7 -5.04 18.36 -20.02
C GLY A 7 -5.47 16.92 -20.05
N ALA A 8 -5.48 16.28 -21.22
CA ALA A 8 -5.84 14.87 -21.35
C ALA A 8 -4.85 13.96 -20.62
N ARG A 9 -3.54 14.27 -20.70
CA ARG A 9 -2.52 13.49 -19.97
C ARG A 9 -2.69 13.61 -18.47
N TYR A 10 -2.98 14.79 -17.98
CA TYR A 10 -3.18 15.00 -16.55
C TYR A 10 -4.39 14.20 -16.05
N ALA A 11 -5.52 14.29 -16.75
CA ALA A 11 -6.73 13.53 -16.40
C ALA A 11 -6.49 12.02 -16.47
N TYR A 12 -5.80 11.55 -17.52
CA TYR A 12 -5.47 10.15 -17.69
C TYR A 12 -4.58 9.64 -16.54
N SER A 13 -3.59 10.43 -16.11
CA SER A 13 -2.69 10.05 -15.01
C SER A 13 -3.45 9.86 -13.71
N ARG A 14 -4.44 10.71 -13.42
CA ARG A 14 -5.27 10.58 -12.21
C ARG A 14 -6.13 9.34 -12.27
N GLU A 15 -6.80 9.09 -13.39
CA GLU A 15 -7.60 7.89 -13.59
C GLU A 15 -6.74 6.64 -13.54
N SER A 16 -5.58 6.67 -14.19
CA SER A 16 -4.64 5.57 -14.19
C SER A 16 -4.15 5.24 -12.78
N PHE A 17 -3.92 6.25 -11.96
CA PHE A 17 -3.51 6.05 -10.56
C PHE A 17 -4.57 5.25 -9.79
N HIS A 18 -5.86 5.65 -9.86
CA HIS A 18 -6.93 4.97 -9.15
C HIS A 18 -7.33 3.64 -9.77
N ASN A 19 -6.94 3.39 -11.03
CA ASN A 19 -7.17 2.12 -11.70
C ASN A 19 -5.93 1.22 -11.69
N ALA A 20 -4.85 1.64 -11.03
CA ALA A 20 -3.62 0.88 -10.97
C ALA A 20 -3.88 -0.48 -10.32
N ASN A 21 -3.14 -1.49 -10.77
CA ASN A 21 -3.17 -2.81 -10.18
C ASN A 21 -2.41 -2.77 -8.85
N LEU A 22 -3.12 -2.66 -7.76
CA LEU A 22 -2.54 -2.52 -6.43
C LEU A 22 -1.74 -3.75 -6.02
N TYR A 23 -2.21 -4.94 -6.40
CA TYR A 23 -1.50 -6.16 -6.08
C TYR A 23 -0.13 -6.20 -6.75
N GLU A 24 -0.04 -5.73 -7.98
CA GLU A 24 1.23 -5.67 -8.70
C GLU A 24 2.21 -4.71 -8.02
N LYS A 25 1.72 -3.60 -7.49
CA LYS A 25 2.55 -2.68 -6.71
C LYS A 25 3.03 -3.31 -5.40
N TYR A 26 2.17 -4.05 -4.74
CA TYR A 26 2.55 -4.84 -3.57
C TYR A 26 3.62 -5.88 -3.92
N GLN A 27 3.45 -6.60 -5.03
CA GLN A 27 4.45 -7.57 -5.48
C GLN A 27 5.79 -6.91 -5.80
N GLN A 28 5.78 -5.71 -6.37
CA GLN A 28 7.01 -4.98 -6.63
C GLN A 28 7.75 -4.68 -5.33
N ILE A 29 7.06 -4.18 -4.32
CA ILE A 29 7.64 -3.92 -3.00
C ILE A 29 8.18 -5.22 -2.41
N ASN A 30 7.43 -6.31 -2.54
CA ASN A 30 7.83 -7.62 -2.04
C ASN A 30 9.16 -8.06 -2.68
N ARG A 31 9.27 -7.96 -4.00
CA ARG A 31 10.50 -8.33 -4.71
C ARG A 31 11.67 -7.43 -4.34
N GLU A 32 11.44 -6.13 -4.29
CA GLU A 32 12.52 -5.15 -4.09
C GLU A 32 13.02 -5.09 -2.65
N SER A 33 12.15 -5.31 -1.68
CA SER A 33 12.48 -5.04 -0.27
C SER A 33 12.29 -6.22 0.67
N PHE A 34 11.70 -7.31 0.23
CA PHE A 34 11.42 -8.49 1.07
C PHE A 34 11.87 -9.80 0.44
N ASP A 35 12.69 -9.75 -0.61
CA ASP A 35 13.19 -10.94 -1.32
C ASP A 35 12.05 -11.87 -1.77
N ALA A 36 10.90 -11.29 -2.11
CA ALA A 36 9.70 -12.02 -2.52
C ALA A 36 9.17 -13.00 -1.45
N LYS A 37 9.46 -12.73 -0.18
CA LYS A 37 9.09 -13.62 0.93
C LYS A 37 7.74 -13.33 1.56
N LEU A 38 7.12 -12.18 1.24
CA LEU A 38 5.79 -11.88 1.78
C LEU A 38 4.74 -12.77 1.13
N PRO A 39 3.74 -13.23 1.91
CA PRO A 39 2.69 -14.08 1.37
C PRO A 39 1.73 -13.29 0.48
N TYR A 40 0.87 -14.03 -0.23
CA TYR A 40 -0.25 -13.42 -0.93
C TYR A 40 -1.20 -12.76 0.07
N VAL A 41 -1.61 -11.54 -0.24
CA VAL A 41 -2.72 -10.85 0.42
C VAL A 41 -3.52 -10.14 -0.68
N SER A 42 -4.82 -9.99 -0.50
CA SER A 42 -5.57 -9.14 -1.41
C SER A 42 -5.24 -7.68 -1.13
N VAL A 43 -5.18 -6.84 -2.16
CA VAL A 43 -4.90 -5.42 -2.00
C VAL A 43 -5.97 -4.65 -2.77
N SER A 44 -6.70 -3.79 -2.08
CA SER A 44 -7.84 -3.09 -2.69
C SER A 44 -8.01 -1.68 -2.14
N TRP A 45 -8.69 -0.85 -2.93
CA TRP A 45 -9.16 0.46 -2.47
C TRP A 45 -10.40 0.27 -1.60
N SER A 46 -10.54 1.12 -0.58
CA SER A 46 -11.68 1.08 0.33
C SER A 46 -11.96 2.49 0.84
N ASP A 47 -13.09 2.66 1.51
CA ASP A 47 -13.38 3.86 2.28
C ASP A 47 -13.06 3.58 3.74
N LEU A 48 -11.98 4.13 4.23
CA LEU A 48 -11.51 3.96 5.60
C LEU A 48 -11.77 5.18 6.47
N SER A 49 -12.67 6.07 6.03
CA SER A 49 -12.97 7.31 6.77
C SER A 49 -13.45 7.03 8.21
N ALA A 50 -14.21 5.96 8.42
CA ALA A 50 -14.67 5.60 9.76
C ALA A 50 -13.53 5.20 10.69
N GLN A 51 -12.45 4.61 10.16
CA GLN A 51 -11.26 4.22 10.92
C GLN A 51 -10.23 5.35 11.01
N ASN A 52 -10.41 6.42 10.25
CA ASN A 52 -9.51 7.57 10.22
C ASN A 52 -8.05 7.16 9.96
N THR A 53 -7.84 6.32 8.95
CA THR A 53 -6.52 5.78 8.61
C THR A 53 -6.34 5.71 7.10
N ASP A 54 -5.09 5.72 6.66
CA ASP A 54 -4.72 5.63 5.23
C ASP A 54 -4.75 4.21 4.72
N GLY A 55 -4.50 3.24 5.57
CA GLY A 55 -4.46 1.83 5.20
C GLY A 55 -4.68 0.91 6.39
N VAL A 56 -5.07 -0.33 6.10
CA VAL A 56 -5.32 -1.36 7.12
C VAL A 56 -4.85 -2.70 6.57
N THR A 57 -4.13 -3.45 7.38
CA THR A 57 -3.82 -4.86 7.11
C THR A 57 -4.68 -5.71 8.04
N SER A 58 -5.41 -6.66 7.46
CA SER A 58 -6.29 -7.56 8.21
C SER A 58 -5.67 -8.93 8.34
N PHE A 59 -5.93 -9.58 9.46
CA PHE A 59 -5.37 -10.89 9.80
C PHE A 59 -6.50 -11.86 10.17
N ASP A 60 -6.26 -13.15 9.96
CA ASP A 60 -7.18 -14.18 10.40
C ASP A 60 -6.91 -14.60 11.87
N ASP A 61 -7.68 -15.56 12.36
CA ASP A 61 -7.58 -16.00 13.76
C ASP A 61 -6.23 -16.66 14.09
N ALA A 62 -5.50 -17.12 13.06
CA ALA A 62 -4.17 -17.70 13.23
C ALA A 62 -3.05 -16.67 13.05
N ASP A 63 -3.37 -15.38 13.08
CA ASP A 63 -2.44 -14.26 12.89
C ASP A 63 -1.76 -14.30 11.51
N ARG A 64 -2.48 -14.80 10.50
CA ARG A 64 -2.01 -14.76 9.11
C ARG A 64 -2.59 -13.56 8.40
N PRO A 65 -1.79 -12.78 7.67
CA PRO A 65 -2.30 -11.63 6.92
C PRO A 65 -3.19 -12.10 5.77
N VAL A 66 -4.32 -11.45 5.56
CA VAL A 66 -5.27 -11.82 4.52
C VAL A 66 -5.56 -10.70 3.54
N ALA A 67 -5.51 -9.45 3.96
CA ALA A 67 -5.88 -8.32 3.10
C ALA A 67 -5.20 -7.03 3.51
N ILE A 68 -4.91 -6.20 2.52
CA ILE A 68 -4.55 -4.79 2.71
C ILE A 68 -5.64 -3.96 2.04
N GLU A 69 -6.21 -3.02 2.78
CA GLU A 69 -7.14 -2.03 2.24
C GLU A 69 -6.50 -0.65 2.34
N LEU A 70 -6.63 0.14 1.28
CA LEU A 70 -6.04 1.48 1.17
C LEU A 70 -7.14 2.50 0.99
N ASP A 71 -7.06 3.62 1.69
CA ASP A 71 -8.11 4.64 1.63
C ASP A 71 -8.03 5.40 0.32
N ARG A 72 -9.10 5.29 -0.48
CA ARG A 72 -9.15 5.88 -1.81
C ARG A 72 -9.12 7.40 -1.78
N GLN A 73 -9.68 8.02 -0.74
CA GLN A 73 -9.77 9.48 -0.67
C GLN A 73 -8.49 10.13 -0.18
N ARG A 74 -7.79 9.48 0.77
CA ARG A 74 -6.57 10.04 1.36
C ARG A 74 -5.34 9.83 0.49
N ILE A 75 -5.28 8.73 -0.25
CA ILE A 75 -4.14 8.39 -1.09
C ILE A 75 -4.40 8.95 -2.48
N THR A 76 -3.71 10.03 -2.83
CA THR A 76 -3.95 10.77 -4.06
C THR A 76 -2.73 10.92 -4.94
N SER A 77 -1.58 10.36 -4.54
CA SER A 77 -0.35 10.41 -5.32
C SER A 77 0.35 9.05 -5.30
N GLU A 78 1.22 8.84 -6.28
CA GLU A 78 2.05 7.62 -6.34
C GLU A 78 2.98 7.52 -5.13
N GLY A 79 3.53 8.65 -4.69
CA GLY A 79 4.38 8.67 -3.50
C GLY A 79 3.65 8.26 -2.24
N ASP A 80 2.43 8.77 -2.06
CA ASP A 80 1.58 8.39 -0.92
C ASP A 80 1.23 6.91 -0.99
N LEU A 81 0.87 6.42 -2.16
CA LEU A 81 0.54 5.01 -2.35
C LEU A 81 1.69 4.11 -1.94
N ARG A 82 2.89 4.41 -2.41
CA ARG A 82 4.08 3.61 -2.08
C ARG A 82 4.39 3.67 -0.59
N ALA A 83 4.28 4.85 0.02
CA ALA A 83 4.53 5.00 1.45
C ALA A 83 3.56 4.17 2.28
N VAL A 84 2.27 4.23 1.98
CA VAL A 84 1.26 3.47 2.71
C VAL A 84 1.42 1.97 2.46
N LEU A 85 1.68 1.55 1.21
CA LEU A 85 1.91 0.13 0.91
C LEU A 85 3.13 -0.43 1.67
N ARG A 86 4.21 0.35 1.78
CA ARG A 86 5.39 -0.07 2.55
C ARG A 86 5.05 -0.24 4.02
N HIS A 87 4.27 0.67 4.58
CA HIS A 87 3.78 0.61 5.95
C HIS A 87 2.99 -0.69 6.18
N GLU A 88 2.03 -0.97 5.29
CA GLU A 88 1.19 -2.17 5.41
C GLU A 88 1.98 -3.45 5.13
N ALA A 89 2.91 -3.42 4.18
CA ALA A 89 3.78 -4.57 3.92
C ALA A 89 4.62 -4.94 5.14
N CYS A 90 5.05 -3.97 5.91
CA CYS A 90 5.73 -4.25 7.17
C CYS A 90 4.81 -4.90 8.19
N HIS A 91 3.53 -4.51 8.25
CA HIS A 91 2.57 -5.24 9.09
C HIS A 91 2.41 -6.69 8.63
N VAL A 92 2.33 -6.93 7.32
CA VAL A 92 2.30 -8.30 6.77
C VAL A 92 3.51 -9.10 7.23
N SER A 93 4.68 -8.47 7.20
CA SER A 93 5.95 -9.14 7.54
C SER A 93 6.05 -9.52 9.02
N VAL A 94 5.57 -8.68 9.92
CA VAL A 94 5.82 -8.86 11.37
C VAL A 94 4.62 -9.39 12.15
N GLY A 95 3.41 -9.34 11.58
CA GLY A 95 2.20 -9.85 12.22
C GLY A 95 1.46 -8.79 13.03
N GLU A 96 0.21 -9.10 13.34
CA GLU A 96 -0.71 -8.18 14.00
C GLU A 96 -0.25 -7.82 15.43
N LYS A 97 0.27 -8.79 16.15
CA LYS A 97 0.63 -8.62 17.56
C LYS A 97 1.77 -7.64 17.79
N VAL A 98 2.62 -7.45 16.79
CA VAL A 98 3.74 -6.50 16.88
C VAL A 98 3.24 -5.07 16.79
N ALA A 99 2.13 -4.81 16.08
CA ALA A 99 1.62 -3.46 15.81
C ALA A 99 2.73 -2.56 15.26
N HIS A 100 2.99 -1.41 15.85
CA HIS A 100 4.08 -0.51 15.45
C HIS A 100 5.30 -0.63 16.38
N GLY A 101 5.47 -1.80 17.01
CA GLY A 101 6.60 -2.05 17.90
C GLY A 101 7.94 -2.12 17.17
N SER A 102 8.99 -2.52 17.91
CA SER A 102 10.37 -2.42 17.39
C SER A 102 10.61 -3.25 16.13
N ALA A 103 9.99 -4.42 15.99
CA ALA A 103 10.15 -5.22 14.77
C ALA A 103 9.55 -4.53 13.55
N TRP A 104 8.39 -3.87 13.70
CA TRP A 104 7.80 -3.09 12.64
C TRP A 104 8.68 -1.88 12.30
N GLN A 105 9.19 -1.19 13.31
CA GLN A 105 10.07 -0.05 13.10
C GLN A 105 11.34 -0.44 12.35
N ARG A 106 11.96 -1.57 12.72
CA ARG A 106 13.12 -2.10 11.98
C ARG A 106 12.77 -2.43 10.54
N CYS A 107 11.57 -2.97 10.31
CA CYS A 107 11.09 -3.22 8.96
C CYS A 107 11.01 -1.93 8.15
N MET A 108 10.44 -0.88 8.72
CA MET A 108 10.31 0.41 8.03
C MET A 108 11.67 1.06 7.76
N ASP A 109 12.67 0.81 8.59
CA ASP A 109 14.01 1.36 8.40
C ASP A 109 14.64 0.91 7.08
N ARG A 110 14.24 -0.22 6.51
CA ARG A 110 14.76 -0.67 5.20
C ARG A 110 14.42 0.27 4.05
N PHE A 111 13.44 1.14 4.25
CA PHE A 111 13.01 2.12 3.24
C PHE A 111 13.65 3.49 3.43
N LEU A 112 14.47 3.65 4.45
CA LEU A 112 15.25 4.87 4.68
C LEU A 112 16.55 4.80 3.89
N ASP A 113 16.87 5.88 3.18
CA ASP A 113 18.13 5.97 2.43
C ASP A 113 18.97 7.15 2.90
#